data_841d3c79cd4a3f038e434f6b11cd0ce5
#
_entry.id   841d3c79cd4a3f038e434f6b11cd0ce5
#
_cell.length_a   1.000
_cell.length_b   1.000
_cell.length_c   1.000
_cell.angle_alpha   90.00
_cell.angle_beta   90.00
_cell.angle_gamma   90.00
#
_symmetry.space_group_name_H-M   'P 1'
#
loop_
_entity.id
_entity.type
_entity.pdbx_description
1 polymer ?
#
loop_
_entity_poly.entity_id
_entity_poly.type
_entity_poly.pdbx_seq_one_letter_code
_entity_poly.pdbx_strand_id
1 'polypeptide(L)'
;MDCAFAMNTDMIYRGIRYFGIGLIFASLVWALYKGAGPKTHPGGPAFSRAVGLYTDGKYEDALRDYETSIREHPDFIHAQRGRARPLMQLGRDREALEAFNEVLKRDPGSAVSFANRGILQDRMGHFPQAIADYDRAIKMDPRLGEGLDWFTRLLQNRKEKPQTLADRLQTLRQGDAGPN
;
A
#
# COMPACT_ATOMS: atom_id res chain seq x y z
N MET A 1 5.78 0.94 74.80
CA MET A 1 6.79 1.14 73.75
C MET A 1 6.30 0.74 72.35
N ASP A 2 5.01 0.48 72.15
CA ASP A 2 4.50 -0.20 70.93
C ASP A 2 3.81 0.70 69.88
N CYS A 3 3.44 1.96 70.21
CA CYS A 3 2.72 2.84 69.28
C CYS A 3 3.62 3.47 68.19
N ALA A 4 4.92 3.66 68.45
CA ALA A 4 5.83 4.28 67.47
C ALA A 4 6.24 3.30 66.34
N PHE A 5 6.24 1.98 66.62
CA PHE A 5 6.56 0.95 65.63
C PHE A 5 5.42 0.69 64.66
N ALA A 6 4.16 0.73 65.13
CA ALA A 6 2.98 0.52 64.29
C ALA A 6 2.76 1.67 63.27
N MET A 7 3.06 2.93 63.68
CA MET A 7 2.90 4.09 62.81
C MET A 7 3.92 4.14 61.65
N ASN A 8 5.07 3.51 61.82
CA ASN A 8 6.10 3.43 60.77
C ASN A 8 5.79 2.36 59.71
N THR A 9 5.11 1.28 60.08
CA THR A 9 4.72 0.22 59.11
C THR A 9 3.67 0.70 58.13
N ASP A 10 2.65 1.43 58.55
CA ASP A 10 1.62 1.96 57.67
C ASP A 10 2.16 2.96 56.64
N MET A 11 3.15 3.76 57.04
CA MET A 11 3.81 4.70 56.15
C MET A 11 4.67 3.97 55.10
N ILE A 12 5.33 2.88 55.50
CA ILE A 12 6.10 2.02 54.61
C ILE A 12 5.20 1.31 53.60
N TYR A 13 4.07 0.73 54.05
CA TYR A 13 3.08 0.09 53.16
C TYR A 13 2.44 1.05 52.18
N ARG A 14 2.14 2.27 52.59
CA ARG A 14 1.66 3.33 51.69
C ARG A 14 2.71 3.69 50.65
N GLY A 15 3.98 3.85 51.05
CA GLY A 15 5.09 4.14 50.17
C GLY A 15 5.29 3.04 49.08
N ILE A 16 5.29 1.76 49.48
CA ILE A 16 5.41 0.63 48.60
C ILE A 16 4.23 0.56 47.62
N ARG A 17 3.01 0.82 48.07
CA ARG A 17 1.81 0.82 47.21
C ARG A 17 1.86 1.91 46.15
N TYR A 18 2.26 3.14 46.49
CA TYR A 18 2.37 4.24 45.54
C TYR A 18 3.55 4.03 44.59
N PHE A 19 4.66 3.45 45.05
CA PHE A 19 5.79 3.09 44.22
C PHE A 19 5.42 2.00 43.20
N GLY A 20 4.69 0.97 43.60
CA GLY A 20 4.17 -0.08 42.71
C GLY A 20 3.23 0.47 41.64
N ILE A 21 2.30 1.35 42.02
CA ILE A 21 1.38 2.02 41.07
C ILE A 21 2.16 2.91 40.11
N GLY A 22 3.17 3.63 40.57
CA GLY A 22 4.07 4.45 39.73
C GLY A 22 4.84 3.62 38.70
N LEU A 23 5.35 2.45 39.07
CA LEU A 23 6.03 1.55 38.14
C LEU A 23 5.09 0.96 37.09
N ILE A 24 3.86 0.59 37.47
CA ILE A 24 2.85 0.11 36.53
C ILE A 24 2.48 1.22 35.54
N PHE A 25 2.27 2.45 36.04
CA PHE A 25 1.96 3.59 35.16
C PHE A 25 3.12 3.92 34.23
N ALA A 26 4.34 3.93 34.73
CA ALA A 26 5.55 4.13 33.91
C ALA A 26 5.72 3.03 32.84
N SER A 27 5.42 1.76 33.19
CA SER A 27 5.50 0.66 32.22
C SER A 27 4.41 0.75 31.16
N LEU A 28 3.19 1.18 31.52
CA LEU A 28 2.10 1.44 30.58
C LEU A 28 2.42 2.61 29.62
N VAL A 29 2.93 3.73 30.17
CA VAL A 29 3.37 4.87 29.34
C VAL A 29 4.51 4.45 28.42
N TRP A 30 5.48 3.67 28.91
CA TRP A 30 6.58 3.16 28.11
C TRP A 30 6.11 2.19 27.01
N ALA A 31 5.14 1.30 27.31
CA ALA A 31 4.53 0.40 26.34
C ALA A 31 3.77 1.17 25.26
N LEU A 32 3.01 2.20 25.63
CA LEU A 32 2.34 3.11 24.70
C LEU A 32 3.35 3.89 23.83
N TYR A 33 4.43 4.37 24.44
CA TYR A 33 5.50 5.08 23.73
C TYR A 33 6.24 4.17 22.75
N LYS A 34 6.56 2.93 23.14
CA LYS A 34 7.19 1.92 22.25
C LYS A 34 6.26 1.47 21.13
N GLY A 35 4.93 1.41 21.39
CA GLY A 35 3.93 1.10 20.37
C GLY A 35 3.66 2.25 19.38
N ALA A 36 4.01 3.48 19.75
CA ALA A 36 3.86 4.69 18.95
C ALA A 36 5.09 5.03 18.09
N GLY A 37 6.16 4.21 18.16
CA GLY A 37 7.32 4.38 17.27
C GLY A 37 6.87 4.30 15.81
N PRO A 38 7.49 5.07 14.90
CA PRO A 38 7.17 4.98 13.49
C PRO A 38 7.36 3.53 13.06
N LYS A 39 6.27 2.88 12.58
CA LYS A 39 6.36 1.55 12.00
C LYS A 39 7.29 1.68 10.78
N THR A 40 8.56 1.29 10.95
CA THR A 40 9.52 1.31 9.86
C THR A 40 9.06 0.28 8.82
N HIS A 41 8.56 0.78 7.71
CA HIS A 41 8.20 -0.07 6.58
C HIS A 41 9.47 -0.75 6.05
N PRO A 42 9.41 -2.02 5.58
CA PRO A 42 10.58 -2.69 5.00
C PRO A 42 11.27 -1.88 3.89
N GLY A 43 10.54 -1.01 3.21
CA GLY A 43 11.07 -0.07 2.20
C GLY A 43 11.52 1.28 2.77
N GLY A 44 11.62 1.40 4.09
CA GLY A 44 12.05 2.63 4.75
C GLY A 44 11.00 3.76 4.78
N PRO A 45 11.34 4.91 5.37
CA PRO A 45 10.44 6.06 5.46
C PRO A 45 10.13 6.69 4.09
N ALA A 46 11.05 6.59 3.13
CA ALA A 46 10.86 7.07 1.76
C ALA A 46 9.68 6.35 1.08
N PHE A 47 9.58 5.02 1.23
CA PHE A 47 8.45 4.26 0.70
C PHE A 47 7.11 4.73 1.27
N SER A 48 7.03 4.93 2.59
CA SER A 48 5.80 5.38 3.24
C SER A 48 5.36 6.76 2.78
N ARG A 49 6.31 7.70 2.59
CA ARG A 49 6.03 9.02 2.02
C ARG A 49 5.58 8.92 0.57
N ALA A 50 6.26 8.10 -0.24
CA ALA A 50 5.92 7.90 -1.65
C ALA A 50 4.46 7.44 -1.82
N VAL A 51 4.00 6.50 -0.98
CA VAL A 51 2.60 6.03 -0.98
C VAL A 51 1.65 7.18 -0.68
N GLY A 52 1.93 8.00 0.34
CA GLY A 52 1.13 9.17 0.69
C GLY A 52 1.09 10.20 -0.44
N LEU A 53 2.25 10.56 -0.98
CA LEU A 53 2.35 11.50 -2.10
C LEU A 53 1.60 11.03 -3.35
N TYR A 54 1.65 9.72 -3.64
CA TYR A 54 0.89 9.15 -4.74
C TYR A 54 -0.62 9.29 -4.53
N THR A 55 -1.12 9.03 -3.32
CA THR A 55 -2.55 9.19 -3.00
C THR A 55 -3.00 10.65 -3.04
N ASP A 56 -2.10 11.58 -2.75
CA ASP A 56 -2.33 13.02 -2.84
C ASP A 56 -2.24 13.57 -4.29
N GLY A 57 -1.94 12.72 -5.28
CA GLY A 57 -1.77 13.12 -6.68
C GLY A 57 -0.44 13.82 -6.99
N LYS A 58 0.52 13.83 -6.05
CA LYS A 58 1.85 14.43 -6.22
C LYS A 58 2.81 13.41 -6.83
N TYR A 59 2.60 13.12 -8.12
CA TYR A 59 3.23 11.97 -8.78
C TYR A 59 4.75 12.12 -8.96
N GLU A 60 5.26 13.32 -9.26
CA GLU A 60 6.70 13.58 -9.36
C GLU A 60 7.42 13.38 -8.02
N ASP A 61 6.81 13.86 -6.93
CA ASP A 61 7.36 13.71 -5.60
C ASP A 61 7.32 12.26 -5.15
N ALA A 62 6.20 11.57 -5.43
CA ALA A 62 6.06 10.14 -5.17
C ALA A 62 7.13 9.31 -5.92
N LEU A 63 7.40 9.66 -7.18
CA LEU A 63 8.42 9.00 -7.99
C LEU A 63 9.80 9.14 -7.36
N ARG A 64 10.20 10.36 -6.96
CA ARG A 64 11.50 10.61 -6.29
C ARG A 64 11.65 9.80 -5.00
N ASP A 65 10.59 9.72 -4.20
CA ASP A 65 10.62 8.97 -2.95
C ASP A 65 10.62 7.45 -3.18
N TYR A 66 9.93 6.93 -4.20
CA TYR A 66 10.07 5.51 -4.59
C TYR A 66 11.48 5.20 -5.06
N GLU A 67 12.11 6.06 -5.85
CA GLU A 67 13.50 5.89 -6.30
C GLU A 67 14.48 5.94 -5.13
N THR A 68 14.23 6.79 -4.14
CA THR A 68 15.01 6.82 -2.90
C THR A 68 14.88 5.51 -2.13
N SER A 69 13.65 5.01 -1.98
CA SER A 69 13.40 3.72 -1.34
C SER A 69 14.09 2.56 -2.07
N ILE A 70 14.10 2.57 -3.41
CA ILE A 70 14.79 1.55 -4.23
C ILE A 70 16.31 1.61 -4.03
N ARG A 71 16.89 2.81 -3.93
CA ARG A 71 18.34 2.96 -3.67
C ARG A 71 18.72 2.46 -2.28
N GLU A 72 17.89 2.75 -1.27
CA GLU A 72 18.13 2.33 0.13
C GLU A 72 17.83 0.84 0.34
N HIS A 73 16.84 0.31 -0.37
CA HIS A 73 16.33 -1.06 -0.24
C HIS A 73 16.11 -1.71 -1.61
N PRO A 74 17.16 -2.10 -2.35
CA PRO A 74 17.05 -2.57 -3.74
C PRO A 74 16.21 -3.84 -3.91
N ASP A 75 16.13 -4.68 -2.88
CA ASP A 75 15.37 -5.92 -2.90
C ASP A 75 13.89 -5.75 -2.50
N PHE A 76 13.51 -4.56 -2.08
CA PHE A 76 12.12 -4.29 -1.70
C PHE A 76 11.23 -4.10 -2.95
N ILE A 77 10.68 -5.20 -3.43
CA ILE A 77 9.89 -5.28 -4.68
C ILE A 77 8.69 -4.32 -4.70
N HIS A 78 8.11 -3.99 -3.52
CA HIS A 78 6.98 -3.07 -3.46
C HIS A 78 7.34 -1.63 -3.86
N ALA A 79 8.57 -1.17 -3.58
CA ALA A 79 9.02 0.13 -4.04
C ALA A 79 9.19 0.16 -5.56
N GLN A 80 9.74 -0.91 -6.15
CA GLN A 80 9.88 -1.06 -7.60
C GLN A 80 8.51 -1.07 -8.28
N ARG A 81 7.55 -1.81 -7.74
CA ARG A 81 6.15 -1.81 -8.20
C ARG A 81 5.51 -0.43 -8.02
N GLY A 82 5.79 0.23 -6.88
CA GLY A 82 5.31 1.57 -6.58
C GLY A 82 5.77 2.62 -7.59
N ARG A 83 7.02 2.55 -8.07
CA ARG A 83 7.60 3.47 -9.06
C ARG A 83 6.86 3.49 -10.39
N ALA A 84 6.37 2.36 -10.84
CA ALA A 84 5.72 2.25 -12.15
C ALA A 84 4.39 3.02 -12.23
N ARG A 85 3.67 3.12 -11.12
CA ARG A 85 2.35 3.78 -11.07
C ARG A 85 2.41 5.29 -11.27
N PRO A 86 3.25 6.08 -10.56
CA PRO A 86 3.40 7.51 -10.84
C PRO A 86 3.91 7.78 -12.26
N LEU A 87 4.79 6.96 -12.83
CA LEU A 87 5.21 7.07 -14.23
C LEU A 87 4.01 7.00 -15.19
N MET A 88 3.06 6.07 -14.95
CA MET A 88 1.82 6.02 -15.71
C MET A 88 0.99 7.30 -15.60
N GLN A 89 0.87 7.87 -14.40
CA GLN A 89 0.08 9.08 -14.16
C GLN A 89 0.72 10.32 -14.81
N LEU A 90 2.04 10.33 -14.91
CA LEU A 90 2.83 11.38 -15.56
C LEU A 90 2.86 11.24 -17.10
N GLY A 91 2.22 10.21 -17.69
CA GLY A 91 2.27 9.95 -19.12
C GLY A 91 3.63 9.44 -19.62
N ARG A 92 4.54 9.03 -18.71
CA ARG A 92 5.85 8.46 -19.02
C ARG A 92 5.71 6.97 -19.32
N ASP A 93 4.90 6.65 -20.35
CA ASP A 93 4.38 5.31 -20.61
C ASP A 93 5.46 4.27 -20.91
N ARG A 94 6.49 4.65 -21.68
CA ARG A 94 7.61 3.75 -21.98
C ARG A 94 8.38 3.34 -20.73
N GLU A 95 8.68 4.32 -19.87
CA GLU A 95 9.39 4.06 -18.61
C GLU A 95 8.53 3.25 -17.62
N ALA A 96 7.22 3.51 -17.59
CA ALA A 96 6.29 2.71 -16.80
C ALA A 96 6.24 1.25 -17.30
N LEU A 97 6.24 1.04 -18.62
CA LEU A 97 6.24 -0.31 -19.20
C LEU A 97 7.52 -1.07 -18.85
N GLU A 98 8.68 -0.42 -18.94
CA GLU A 98 9.97 -1.00 -18.55
C GLU A 98 9.96 -1.35 -17.05
N ALA A 99 9.47 -0.45 -16.20
CA ALA A 99 9.38 -0.68 -14.77
C ALA A 99 8.47 -1.87 -14.43
N PHE A 100 7.30 -2.01 -15.07
CA PHE A 100 6.45 -3.19 -14.88
C PHE A 100 7.10 -4.47 -15.41
N ASN A 101 7.83 -4.42 -16.52
CA ASN A 101 8.55 -5.57 -17.05
C ASN A 101 9.63 -6.04 -16.07
N GLU A 102 10.39 -5.13 -15.47
CA GLU A 102 11.39 -5.45 -14.44
C GLU A 102 10.74 -6.09 -13.20
N VAL A 103 9.63 -5.50 -12.72
CA VAL A 103 8.87 -6.06 -11.59
C VAL A 103 8.41 -7.48 -11.90
N LEU A 104 7.83 -7.71 -13.07
CA LEU A 104 7.29 -9.03 -13.44
C LEU A 104 8.35 -10.08 -13.71
N LYS A 105 9.59 -9.69 -14.05
CA LYS A 105 10.75 -10.61 -14.10
C LYS A 105 11.12 -11.11 -12.70
N ARG A 106 11.02 -10.25 -11.67
CA ARG A 106 11.36 -10.57 -10.27
C ARG A 106 10.20 -11.21 -9.51
N ASP A 107 8.97 -10.78 -9.81
CA ASP A 107 7.74 -11.27 -9.18
C ASP A 107 6.69 -11.63 -10.25
N PRO A 108 6.86 -12.80 -10.89
CA PRO A 108 5.91 -13.29 -11.91
C PRO A 108 4.56 -13.71 -11.30
N GLY A 109 4.44 -13.72 -9.97
CA GLY A 109 3.22 -14.01 -9.23
C GLY A 109 2.32 -12.80 -8.97
N SER A 110 2.70 -11.60 -9.42
CA SER A 110 1.95 -10.38 -9.11
C SER A 110 0.79 -10.12 -10.06
N ALA A 111 -0.41 -10.58 -9.71
CA ALA A 111 -1.65 -10.29 -10.46
C ALA A 111 -1.87 -8.79 -10.69
N VAL A 112 -1.63 -7.97 -9.64
CA VAL A 112 -1.77 -6.52 -9.71
C VAL A 112 -0.80 -5.89 -10.71
N SER A 113 0.43 -6.40 -10.82
CA SER A 113 1.41 -5.88 -11.79
C SER A 113 1.02 -6.23 -13.23
N PHE A 114 0.47 -7.41 -13.47
CA PHE A 114 -0.12 -7.75 -14.76
C PHE A 114 -1.30 -6.85 -15.10
N ALA A 115 -2.24 -6.63 -14.16
CA ALA A 115 -3.37 -5.74 -14.38
C ALA A 115 -2.93 -4.31 -14.76
N ASN A 116 -1.99 -3.75 -14.01
CA ASN A 116 -1.49 -2.40 -14.27
C ASN A 116 -0.73 -2.30 -15.60
N ARG A 117 0.08 -3.32 -15.96
CA ARG A 117 0.76 -3.35 -17.25
C ARG A 117 -0.23 -3.50 -18.41
N GLY A 118 -1.28 -4.31 -18.22
CA GLY A 118 -2.37 -4.44 -19.19
C GLY A 118 -3.10 -3.11 -19.42
N ILE A 119 -3.42 -2.35 -18.37
CA ILE A 119 -4.00 -1.02 -18.46
C ILE A 119 -3.08 -0.07 -19.24
N LEU A 120 -1.79 -0.11 -18.96
CA LEU A 120 -0.80 0.70 -19.68
C LEU A 120 -0.70 0.35 -21.16
N GLN A 121 -0.64 -0.94 -21.48
CA GLN A 121 -0.60 -1.44 -22.86
C GLN A 121 -1.87 -1.10 -23.63
N ASP A 122 -3.05 -1.20 -22.98
CA ASP A 122 -4.33 -0.80 -23.53
C ASP A 122 -4.32 0.68 -23.90
N ARG A 123 -3.89 1.57 -23.00
CA ARG A 123 -3.72 3.00 -23.26
C ARG A 123 -2.74 3.29 -24.40
N MET A 124 -1.69 2.47 -24.56
CA MET A 124 -0.72 2.59 -25.65
C MET A 124 -1.22 1.99 -26.97
N GLY A 125 -2.42 1.40 -27.03
CA GLY A 125 -2.95 0.71 -28.21
C GLY A 125 -2.35 -0.67 -28.46
N HIS A 126 -1.61 -1.22 -27.53
CA HIS A 126 -1.02 -2.56 -27.61
C HIS A 126 -2.03 -3.63 -27.17
N PHE A 127 -3.17 -3.71 -27.85
CA PHE A 127 -4.32 -4.51 -27.43
C PHE A 127 -4.05 -6.00 -27.25
N PRO A 128 -3.29 -6.69 -28.14
CA PRO A 128 -3.00 -8.11 -27.92
C PRO A 128 -2.25 -8.39 -26.62
N GLN A 129 -1.29 -7.52 -26.27
CA GLN A 129 -0.52 -7.62 -25.04
C GLN A 129 -1.39 -7.30 -23.81
N ALA A 130 -2.25 -6.26 -23.91
CA ALA A 130 -3.20 -5.90 -22.86
C ALA A 130 -4.15 -7.06 -22.56
N ILE A 131 -4.71 -7.71 -23.58
CA ILE A 131 -5.57 -8.90 -23.44
C ILE A 131 -4.85 -10.01 -22.68
N ALA A 132 -3.59 -10.32 -23.06
CA ALA A 132 -2.82 -11.37 -22.43
C ALA A 132 -2.56 -11.07 -20.93
N ASP A 133 -2.22 -9.81 -20.62
CA ASP A 133 -1.97 -9.37 -19.24
C ASP A 133 -3.25 -9.34 -18.40
N TYR A 134 -4.38 -8.88 -18.93
CA TYR A 134 -5.67 -8.90 -18.25
C TYR A 134 -6.13 -10.33 -17.95
N ASP A 135 -6.02 -11.24 -18.92
CA ASP A 135 -6.33 -12.65 -18.73
C ASP A 135 -5.51 -13.26 -17.60
N ARG A 136 -4.22 -12.97 -17.60
CA ARG A 136 -3.33 -13.49 -16.58
C ARG A 136 -3.64 -12.93 -15.21
N ALA A 137 -3.90 -11.62 -15.11
CA ALA A 137 -4.27 -10.96 -13.86
C ALA A 137 -5.54 -11.55 -13.26
N ILE A 138 -6.61 -11.69 -14.06
CA ILE A 138 -7.91 -12.22 -13.61
C ILE A 138 -7.81 -13.70 -13.23
N LYS A 139 -7.04 -14.51 -13.98
CA LYS A 139 -6.81 -15.92 -13.62
C LYS A 139 -6.08 -16.07 -12.29
N MET A 140 -5.16 -15.18 -11.97
CA MET A 140 -4.38 -15.20 -10.72
C MET A 140 -5.17 -14.63 -9.54
N ASP A 141 -5.95 -13.58 -9.76
CA ASP A 141 -6.85 -12.98 -8.77
C ASP A 141 -8.18 -12.55 -9.43
N PRO A 142 -9.21 -13.39 -9.38
CA PRO A 142 -10.51 -13.10 -9.98
C PRO A 142 -11.15 -11.79 -9.49
N ARG A 143 -10.85 -11.35 -8.26
CA ARG A 143 -11.40 -10.10 -7.69
C ARG A 143 -10.99 -8.86 -8.49
N LEU A 144 -9.88 -8.92 -9.21
CA LEU A 144 -9.45 -7.83 -10.11
C LEU A 144 -10.43 -7.63 -11.29
N GLY A 145 -11.17 -8.67 -11.65
CA GLY A 145 -12.19 -8.61 -12.71
C GLY A 145 -13.57 -8.12 -12.25
N GLU A 146 -13.84 -8.17 -10.93
CA GLU A 146 -15.21 -7.97 -10.42
C GLU A 146 -15.59 -6.49 -10.23
N GLY A 147 -14.61 -5.61 -10.04
CA GLY A 147 -14.85 -4.21 -9.72
C GLY A 147 -15.45 -3.99 -8.32
N LEU A 148 -15.83 -2.77 -8.01
CA LEU A 148 -16.43 -2.42 -6.72
C LEU A 148 -17.84 -3.01 -6.60
N ASP A 149 -18.15 -3.64 -5.45
CA ASP A 149 -19.50 -4.09 -5.14
C ASP A 149 -20.49 -2.90 -5.03
N TRP A 150 -21.80 -3.21 -5.10
CA TRP A 150 -22.84 -2.17 -5.08
C TRP A 150 -22.83 -1.33 -3.80
N PHE A 151 -22.49 -1.91 -2.65
CA PHE A 151 -22.47 -1.24 -1.36
C PHE A 151 -21.31 -0.24 -1.27
N THR A 152 -20.13 -0.64 -1.71
CA THR A 152 -18.96 0.26 -1.80
C THR A 152 -19.22 1.41 -2.77
N ARG A 153 -19.89 1.16 -3.91
CA ARG A 153 -20.31 2.20 -4.86
C ARG A 153 -21.29 3.18 -4.24
N LEU A 154 -22.26 2.68 -3.47
CA LEU A 154 -23.24 3.51 -2.75
C LEU A 154 -22.54 4.43 -1.75
N LEU A 155 -21.62 3.90 -0.94
CA LEU A 155 -20.83 4.69 0.03
C LEU A 155 -19.97 5.75 -0.65
N GLN A 156 -19.46 5.49 -1.85
CA GLN A 156 -18.67 6.44 -2.64
C GLN A 156 -19.52 7.38 -3.50
N ASN A 157 -20.87 7.35 -3.34
CA ASN A 157 -21.82 8.12 -4.14
C ASN A 157 -21.64 7.95 -5.67
N ARG A 158 -21.21 6.77 -6.11
CA ARG A 158 -21.03 6.44 -7.54
C ARG A 158 -22.30 5.77 -8.08
N LYS A 159 -23.04 6.50 -8.90
CA LYS A 159 -24.29 6.01 -9.50
C LYS A 159 -24.06 4.95 -10.59
N GLU A 160 -22.98 5.08 -11.34
CA GLU A 160 -22.66 4.19 -12.45
C GLU A 160 -21.65 3.11 -12.04
N LYS A 161 -21.80 1.91 -12.62
CA LYS A 161 -20.79 0.85 -12.48
C LYS A 161 -19.59 1.25 -13.35
N PRO A 162 -18.40 1.50 -12.76
CA PRO A 162 -17.23 1.76 -13.58
C PRO A 162 -16.90 0.51 -14.40
N GLN A 163 -16.34 0.69 -15.59
CA GLN A 163 -15.86 -0.41 -16.41
C GLN A 163 -14.83 -1.23 -15.62
N THR A 164 -15.08 -2.54 -15.51
CA THR A 164 -14.17 -3.44 -14.80
C THR A 164 -13.07 -3.96 -15.75
N LEU A 165 -12.05 -4.57 -15.19
CA LEU A 165 -11.00 -5.22 -15.98
C LEU A 165 -11.60 -6.34 -16.87
N ALA A 166 -12.59 -7.09 -16.36
CA ALA A 166 -13.28 -8.12 -17.12
C ALA A 166 -14.11 -7.54 -18.26
N ASP A 167 -14.86 -6.44 -18.00
CA ASP A 167 -15.65 -5.76 -19.04
C ASP A 167 -14.72 -5.24 -20.16
N ARG A 168 -13.57 -4.63 -19.82
CA ARG A 168 -12.61 -4.14 -20.81
C ARG A 168 -11.97 -5.28 -21.62
N LEU A 169 -11.60 -6.36 -20.95
CA LEU A 169 -11.09 -7.54 -21.62
C LEU A 169 -12.08 -8.11 -22.65
N GLN A 170 -13.36 -8.18 -22.31
CA GLN A 170 -14.40 -8.65 -23.21
C GLN A 170 -14.53 -7.71 -24.42
N THR A 171 -14.56 -6.39 -24.21
CA THR A 171 -14.61 -5.37 -25.25
C THR A 171 -13.46 -5.51 -26.25
N LEU A 172 -12.24 -5.61 -25.73
CA LEU A 172 -11.04 -5.79 -26.58
C LEU A 172 -11.07 -7.08 -27.40
N ARG A 173 -11.59 -8.18 -26.86
CA ARG A 173 -11.76 -9.46 -27.56
C ARG A 173 -12.77 -9.41 -28.68
N GLN A 174 -13.76 -8.55 -28.57
CA GLN A 174 -14.77 -8.33 -29.62
C GLN A 174 -14.27 -7.40 -30.73
N GLY A 175 -13.04 -6.89 -30.63
CA GLY A 175 -12.45 -5.98 -31.61
C GLY A 175 -12.95 -4.53 -31.49
N ASP A 176 -13.73 -4.25 -30.43
CA ASP A 176 -14.24 -2.90 -30.17
C ASP A 176 -13.20 -2.17 -29.30
N ALA A 177 -12.21 -1.60 -29.95
CA ALA A 177 -11.15 -0.86 -29.27
C ALA A 177 -11.62 0.48 -28.66
N GLY A 178 -12.86 0.92 -28.96
CA GLY A 178 -13.52 2.12 -28.43
C GLY A 178 -12.60 3.34 -28.23
N PRO A 179 -13.07 4.58 -28.27
CA PRO A 179 -12.21 5.72 -28.00
C PRO A 179 -11.64 5.64 -26.58
N ASN A 180 -10.31 5.80 -26.48
CA ASN A 180 -9.58 6.00 -25.22
C ASN A 180 -9.98 7.32 -24.57
#